data_052e5a17aaf249f065829f9d1c73210b
#
_entry.id   052e5a17aaf249f065829f9d1c73210b
#
_cell.length_a   1.000
_cell.length_b   1.000
_cell.length_c   1.000
_cell.angle_alpha   90.00
_cell.angle_beta   90.00
_cell.angle_gamma   90.00
#
_symmetry.space_group_name_H-M   'P 1'
#
loop_
_entity.id
_entity.type
_entity.pdbx_description
1 polymer ?
#
loop_
_entity_poly.entity_id
_entity_poly.type
_entity_poly.pdbx_seq_one_letter_code
_entity_poly.pdbx_strand_id
1 'polypeptide(L)'
;MLRLVADTNTVVSALLWHGAPHRLFEAIQTEELSFYASRALIDELAEVLTRRKLARAVQASGKSASALLAQYQALVQLVQARALRQTVSRDPDDDAVIACALAARADLIVSGDQDLLVLKTFRRIRIVAANEALALIAQSR
;
A
#
# COMPACT_ATOMS: atom_id res chain seq x y z
N MET A 1 -13.49 9.92 -7.16
CA MET A 1 -12.26 9.08 -7.24
C MET A 1 -11.82 8.67 -5.85
N LEU A 2 -11.58 7.38 -5.64
CA LEU A 2 -11.05 6.89 -4.38
C LEU A 2 -9.54 7.07 -4.31
N ARG A 3 -9.07 7.52 -3.17
CA ARG A 3 -7.65 7.74 -2.88
C ARG A 3 -7.19 6.70 -1.85
N LEU A 4 -6.21 5.89 -2.21
CA LEU A 4 -5.76 4.75 -1.40
C LEU A 4 -4.28 4.82 -1.09
N VAL A 5 -3.92 4.31 0.08
CA VAL A 5 -2.52 4.06 0.45
C VAL A 5 -2.43 2.59 0.89
N ALA A 6 -1.44 1.87 0.42
CA ALA A 6 -1.21 0.48 0.80
C ALA A 6 0.07 0.37 1.64
N ASP A 7 0.05 -0.50 2.65
CA ASP A 7 1.25 -0.79 3.40
C ASP A 7 2.23 -1.64 2.55
N THR A 8 3.47 -1.73 3.00
CA THR A 8 4.52 -2.39 2.21
C THR A 8 4.21 -3.85 1.92
N ASN A 9 3.68 -4.59 2.90
CA ASN A 9 3.37 -6.01 2.68
C ASN A 9 2.26 -6.20 1.66
N THR A 10 1.28 -5.32 1.64
CA THR A 10 0.22 -5.34 0.61
C THR A 10 0.81 -5.07 -0.77
N VAL A 11 1.72 -4.10 -0.88
CA VAL A 11 2.39 -3.79 -2.15
C VAL A 11 3.21 -4.98 -2.64
N VAL A 12 3.99 -5.61 -1.74
CA VAL A 12 4.77 -6.81 -2.08
C VAL A 12 3.85 -7.91 -2.61
N SER A 13 2.74 -8.14 -1.93
CA SER A 13 1.77 -9.16 -2.37
C SER A 13 1.19 -8.83 -3.75
N ALA A 14 0.90 -7.56 -4.01
CA ALA A 14 0.36 -7.13 -5.30
C ALA A 14 1.38 -7.33 -6.43
N LEU A 15 2.66 -7.10 -6.15
CA LEU A 15 3.71 -7.21 -7.16
C LEU A 15 4.10 -8.66 -7.44
N LEU A 16 4.08 -9.54 -6.45
CA LEU A 16 4.65 -10.88 -6.53
C LEU A 16 3.62 -12.00 -6.67
N TRP A 17 2.38 -11.79 -6.27
CA TRP A 17 1.35 -12.83 -6.31
C TRP A 17 0.06 -12.32 -6.96
N HIS A 18 -0.89 -13.25 -7.20
CA HIS A 18 -2.12 -12.96 -7.97
C HIS A 18 -3.39 -12.85 -7.11
N GLY A 19 -3.26 -12.65 -5.80
CA GLY A 19 -4.40 -12.52 -4.90
C GLY A 19 -5.11 -11.18 -4.97
N ALA A 20 -5.89 -10.88 -3.94
CA ALA A 20 -6.67 -9.64 -3.86
C ALA A 20 -5.82 -8.37 -4.00
N PRO A 21 -4.61 -8.27 -3.40
CA PRO A 21 -3.79 -7.08 -3.62
C PRO A 21 -3.42 -6.85 -5.08
N HIS A 22 -3.14 -7.91 -5.82
CA HIS A 22 -2.83 -7.81 -7.25
C HIS A 22 -4.04 -7.29 -8.04
N ARG A 23 -5.22 -7.84 -7.76
CA ARG A 23 -6.45 -7.39 -8.43
C ARG A 23 -6.75 -5.92 -8.13
N LEU A 24 -6.44 -5.48 -6.92
CA LEU A 24 -6.65 -4.09 -6.53
C LEU A 24 -5.77 -3.16 -7.36
N PHE A 25 -4.51 -3.55 -7.60
CA PHE A 25 -3.61 -2.76 -8.44
C PHE A 25 -4.04 -2.77 -9.90
N GLU A 26 -4.55 -3.89 -10.40
CA GLU A 26 -5.11 -3.94 -11.75
C GLU A 26 -6.29 -2.97 -11.91
N ALA A 27 -7.06 -2.76 -10.86
CA ALA A 27 -8.22 -1.88 -10.89
C ALA A 27 -7.84 -0.40 -11.09
N ILE A 28 -6.60 0.00 -10.86
CA ILE A 28 -6.15 1.36 -11.13
C ILE A 28 -6.42 1.78 -12.58
N GLN A 29 -6.30 0.83 -13.50
CA GLN A 29 -6.44 1.13 -14.94
C GLN A 29 -7.89 1.21 -15.38
N THR A 30 -8.81 0.55 -14.68
CA THR A 30 -10.19 0.42 -15.12
C THR A 30 -11.18 1.16 -14.21
N GLU A 31 -10.78 1.55 -13.01
CA GLU A 31 -11.62 2.19 -12.03
C GLU A 31 -11.12 3.61 -11.74
N GLU A 32 -11.99 4.42 -11.12
CA GLU A 32 -11.60 5.75 -10.70
C GLU A 32 -10.94 5.69 -9.33
N LEU A 33 -9.72 5.19 -9.28
CA LEU A 33 -8.96 5.15 -8.03
C LEU A 33 -7.49 5.49 -8.27
N SER A 34 -6.86 6.03 -7.24
CA SER A 34 -5.44 6.38 -7.28
C SER A 34 -4.77 5.87 -6.03
N PHE A 35 -3.56 5.34 -6.19
CA PHE A 35 -2.69 4.98 -5.08
C PHE A 35 -1.64 6.05 -4.86
N TYR A 36 -1.31 6.27 -3.60
CA TYR A 36 -0.34 7.27 -3.17
C TYR A 36 0.74 6.62 -2.32
N ALA A 37 1.94 7.15 -2.38
CA ALA A 37 3.04 6.70 -1.55
C ALA A 37 3.90 7.90 -1.14
N SER A 38 4.57 7.77 0.01
CA SER A 38 5.56 8.72 0.45
C SER A 38 6.95 8.17 0.15
N ARG A 39 7.96 9.02 0.27
CA ARG A 39 9.35 8.58 0.11
C ARG A 39 9.70 7.48 1.10
N ALA A 40 9.23 7.60 2.35
CA ALA A 40 9.48 6.59 3.37
C ALA A 40 8.93 5.22 2.96
N LEU A 41 7.73 5.18 2.37
CA LEU A 41 7.13 3.92 1.91
C LEU A 41 7.88 3.34 0.70
N ILE A 42 8.32 4.20 -0.21
CA ILE A 42 9.12 3.75 -1.36
C ILE A 42 10.46 3.16 -0.88
N ASP A 43 11.13 3.83 0.06
CA ASP A 43 12.41 3.36 0.59
C ASP A 43 12.25 2.04 1.33
N GLU A 44 11.18 1.87 2.09
CA GLU A 44 10.88 0.61 2.76
C GLU A 44 10.65 -0.52 1.76
N LEU A 45 9.88 -0.26 0.72
CA LEU A 45 9.63 -1.25 -0.32
C LEU A 45 10.93 -1.67 -1.01
N ALA A 46 11.79 -0.70 -1.33
CA ALA A 46 13.08 -0.99 -1.94
C ALA A 46 13.92 -1.94 -1.07
N GLU A 47 13.93 -1.72 0.24
CA GLU A 47 14.65 -2.57 1.18
C GLU A 47 14.02 -3.95 1.29
N VAL A 48 12.70 -4.01 1.44
CA VAL A 48 11.97 -5.28 1.63
C VAL A 48 12.13 -6.19 0.41
N LEU A 49 12.09 -5.64 -0.79
CA LEU A 49 12.22 -6.44 -2.03
C LEU A 49 13.58 -7.10 -2.16
N THR A 50 14.60 -6.64 -1.42
CA THR A 50 15.92 -7.26 -1.45
C THR A 50 16.12 -8.28 -0.33
N ARG A 51 15.15 -8.50 0.53
CA ARG A 51 15.26 -9.45 1.64
C ARG A 51 15.35 -10.88 1.13
N ARG A 52 16.20 -11.69 1.79
CA ARG A 52 16.44 -13.07 1.39
C ARG A 52 15.15 -13.89 1.30
N LYS A 53 14.22 -13.67 2.22
CA LYS A 53 12.97 -14.44 2.25
C LYS A 53 12.10 -14.23 1.02
N LEU A 54 12.30 -13.13 0.28
CA LEU A 54 11.55 -12.85 -0.95
C LEU A 54 12.32 -13.20 -2.22
N ALA A 55 13.57 -13.65 -2.11
CA ALA A 55 14.43 -13.86 -3.28
C ALA A 55 13.80 -14.80 -4.32
N ARG A 56 13.19 -15.90 -3.87
CA ARG A 56 12.56 -16.87 -4.78
C ARG A 56 11.37 -16.28 -5.50
N ALA A 57 10.53 -15.53 -4.77
CA ALA A 57 9.35 -14.90 -5.35
C ALA A 57 9.73 -13.81 -6.34
N VAL A 58 10.74 -13.01 -6.02
CA VAL A 58 11.27 -12.00 -6.94
C VAL A 58 11.80 -12.67 -8.20
N GLN A 59 12.58 -13.72 -8.06
CA GLN A 59 13.11 -14.46 -9.22
C GLN A 59 11.98 -15.06 -10.06
N ALA A 60 10.98 -15.64 -9.41
CA ALA A 60 9.84 -16.25 -10.12
C ALA A 60 9.00 -15.22 -10.89
N SER A 61 9.06 -13.96 -10.48
CA SER A 61 8.33 -12.89 -11.19
C SER A 61 8.92 -12.57 -12.56
N GLY A 62 10.17 -13.02 -12.81
CA GLY A 62 10.88 -12.68 -14.05
C GLY A 62 11.44 -11.27 -14.07
N LYS A 63 11.34 -10.53 -12.95
CA LYS A 63 11.79 -9.15 -12.84
C LYS A 63 12.78 -9.00 -11.68
N SER A 64 13.67 -8.02 -11.78
CA SER A 64 14.56 -7.68 -10.68
C SER A 64 13.80 -6.88 -9.61
N ALA A 65 14.38 -6.80 -8.42
CA ALA A 65 13.83 -5.94 -7.36
C ALA A 65 13.70 -4.49 -7.85
N SER A 66 14.71 -4.00 -8.57
CA SER A 66 14.67 -2.64 -9.13
C SER A 66 13.52 -2.45 -10.13
N ALA A 67 13.26 -3.46 -10.97
CA ALA A 67 12.17 -3.39 -11.94
C ALA A 67 10.81 -3.40 -11.26
N LEU A 68 10.66 -4.20 -10.20
CA LEU A 68 9.41 -4.25 -9.43
C LEU A 68 9.17 -2.91 -8.73
N LEU A 69 10.22 -2.32 -8.14
CA LEU A 69 10.11 -1.01 -7.52
C LEU A 69 9.69 0.06 -8.53
N ALA A 70 10.31 0.06 -9.71
CA ALA A 70 9.97 1.00 -10.78
C ALA A 70 8.53 0.82 -11.24
N GLN A 71 8.05 -0.41 -11.33
CA GLN A 71 6.66 -0.70 -11.67
C GLN A 71 5.70 -0.06 -10.66
N TYR A 72 5.98 -0.21 -9.37
CA TYR A 72 5.16 0.40 -8.33
C TYR A 72 5.21 1.92 -8.40
N GLN A 73 6.41 2.50 -8.55
CA GLN A 73 6.56 3.95 -8.64
C GLN A 73 5.78 4.55 -9.81
N ALA A 74 5.65 3.81 -10.91
CA ALA A 74 4.87 4.26 -12.06
C ALA A 74 3.36 4.23 -11.80
N LEU A 75 2.91 3.42 -10.85
CA LEU A 75 1.49 3.28 -10.53
C LEU A 75 0.99 4.29 -9.50
N VAL A 76 1.87 4.85 -8.69
CA VAL A 76 1.46 5.69 -7.56
C VAL A 76 1.80 7.14 -7.79
N GLN A 77 1.10 8.00 -7.06
CA GLN A 77 1.43 9.42 -6.97
C GLN A 77 2.21 9.66 -5.68
N LEU A 78 3.33 10.33 -5.78
CA LEU A 78 4.17 10.62 -4.63
C LEU A 78 3.62 11.81 -3.86
N VAL A 79 3.50 11.66 -2.54
CA VAL A 79 3.12 12.75 -1.64
C VAL A 79 4.20 12.98 -0.61
N GLN A 80 4.26 14.20 -0.11
CA GLN A 80 5.21 14.55 0.94
C GLN A 80 4.50 14.42 2.29
N ALA A 81 4.83 13.35 3.02
CA ALA A 81 4.25 13.09 4.32
C ALA A 81 5.03 13.81 5.41
N ARG A 82 4.32 14.25 6.45
CA ARG A 82 4.92 14.81 7.65
C ARG A 82 4.95 13.75 8.75
N ALA A 83 5.96 13.81 9.60
CA ALA A 83 6.02 12.93 10.77
C ALA A 83 4.80 13.16 11.65
N LEU A 84 4.28 12.07 12.23
CA LEU A 84 3.17 12.17 13.18
C LEU A 84 3.66 12.79 14.48
N ARG A 85 2.79 13.57 15.12
CA ARG A 85 3.12 14.18 16.42
C ARG A 85 3.18 13.14 17.52
N GLN A 86 2.37 12.09 17.41
CA GLN A 86 2.30 11.00 18.37
C GLN A 86 2.32 9.69 17.63
N THR A 87 2.93 8.68 18.22
CA THR A 87 2.91 7.33 17.70
C THR A 87 1.48 6.77 17.77
N VAL A 88 0.97 6.28 16.64
CA VAL A 88 -0.38 5.73 16.54
C VAL A 88 -0.36 4.22 16.66
N SER A 89 0.66 3.57 16.10
CA SER A 89 0.81 2.12 16.12
C SER A 89 2.08 1.73 16.87
N ARG A 90 2.15 0.47 17.29
CA ARG A 90 3.36 -0.10 17.89
C ARG A 90 4.52 -0.14 16.91
N ASP A 91 4.21 -0.27 15.62
CA ASP A 91 5.20 -0.41 14.56
C ASP A 91 5.41 0.95 13.91
N PRO A 92 6.65 1.50 13.93
CA PRO A 92 6.94 2.76 13.25
C PRO A 92 6.63 2.74 11.75
N ASP A 93 6.71 1.58 11.10
CA ASP A 93 6.39 1.45 9.68
C ASP A 93 4.90 1.70 9.45
N ASP A 94 4.04 1.30 10.38
CA ASP A 94 2.61 1.58 10.31
C ASP A 94 2.33 3.08 10.45
N ASP A 95 3.08 3.77 11.30
CA ASP A 95 2.95 5.22 11.42
C ASP A 95 3.31 5.93 10.12
N ALA A 96 4.28 5.41 9.38
CA ALA A 96 4.62 5.95 8.05
C ALA A 96 3.46 5.80 7.06
N VAL A 97 2.73 4.68 7.13
CA VAL A 97 1.53 4.46 6.30
C VAL A 97 0.46 5.49 6.64
N ILE A 98 0.21 5.70 7.93
CA ILE A 98 -0.79 6.67 8.39
C ILE A 98 -0.40 8.08 7.98
N ALA A 99 0.87 8.46 8.15
CA ALA A 99 1.35 9.78 7.74
C ALA A 99 1.17 10.01 6.24
N CYS A 100 1.46 9.01 5.43
CA CYS A 100 1.24 9.07 3.98
C CYS A 100 -0.24 9.26 3.66
N ALA A 101 -1.12 8.49 4.32
CA ALA A 101 -2.55 8.57 4.09
C ALA A 101 -3.11 9.94 4.45
N LEU A 102 -2.62 10.56 5.51
CA LEU A 102 -3.03 11.91 5.88
C LEU A 102 -2.60 12.92 4.81
N ALA A 103 -1.36 12.83 4.34
CA ALA A 103 -0.85 13.72 3.31
C ALA A 103 -1.59 13.57 1.98
N ALA A 104 -1.97 12.34 1.66
CA ALA A 104 -2.70 12.03 0.43
C ALA A 104 -4.20 12.32 0.53
N ARG A 105 -4.71 12.63 1.72
CA ARG A 105 -6.15 12.72 1.99
C ARG A 105 -6.85 11.44 1.54
N ALA A 106 -6.30 10.29 1.94
CA ALA A 106 -6.78 8.99 1.51
C ALA A 106 -8.17 8.70 2.07
N ASP A 107 -8.94 7.97 1.29
CA ASP A 107 -10.22 7.40 1.74
C ASP A 107 -9.99 6.07 2.45
N LEU A 108 -9.02 5.30 1.99
CA LEU A 108 -8.72 3.97 2.51
C LEU A 108 -7.22 3.78 2.71
N ILE A 109 -6.87 3.08 3.79
CA ILE A 109 -5.59 2.40 3.94
C ILE A 109 -5.83 0.93 3.74
N VAL A 110 -5.06 0.30 2.86
CA VAL A 110 -5.16 -1.13 2.58
C VAL A 110 -4.00 -1.84 3.26
N SER A 111 -4.30 -2.77 4.15
CA SER A 111 -3.29 -3.45 4.96
C SER A 111 -3.70 -4.89 5.26
N GLY A 112 -2.71 -5.74 5.48
CA GLY A 112 -2.91 -7.07 6.06
C GLY A 112 -2.40 -7.16 7.51
N ASP A 113 -1.91 -6.04 8.06
CA ASP A 113 -1.31 -6.00 9.39
C ASP A 113 -2.40 -5.80 10.44
N GLN A 114 -2.47 -6.71 11.42
CA GLN A 114 -3.46 -6.63 12.48
C GLN A 114 -3.32 -5.39 13.35
N ASP A 115 -2.11 -4.88 13.53
CA ASP A 115 -1.90 -3.65 14.32
C ASP A 115 -2.54 -2.43 13.65
N LEU A 116 -2.67 -2.43 12.33
CA LEU A 116 -3.41 -1.39 11.60
C LEU A 116 -4.90 -1.72 11.51
N LEU A 117 -5.23 -2.97 11.16
CA LEU A 117 -6.63 -3.36 10.95
C LEU A 117 -7.47 -3.23 12.21
N VAL A 118 -6.87 -3.44 13.39
CA VAL A 118 -7.58 -3.33 14.67
C VAL A 118 -8.07 -1.90 14.92
N LEU A 119 -7.42 -0.90 14.34
CA LEU A 119 -7.85 0.49 14.48
C LEU A 119 -9.15 0.78 13.73
N LYS A 120 -9.45 0.02 12.69
CA LYS A 120 -10.63 0.14 11.81
C LYS A 120 -10.71 1.48 11.08
N THR A 121 -10.49 2.57 11.75
CA THR A 121 -10.43 3.91 11.16
C THR A 121 -9.38 4.73 11.88
N PHE A 122 -8.80 5.67 11.16
CA PHE A 122 -7.99 6.73 11.76
C PHE A 122 -8.49 8.05 11.20
N ARG A 123 -9.06 8.86 12.06
CA ARG A 123 -9.82 10.03 11.63
C ARG A 123 -10.92 9.60 10.66
N ARG A 124 -10.95 10.05 9.43
CA ARG A 124 -11.97 9.65 8.46
C ARG A 124 -11.48 8.59 7.48
N ILE A 125 -10.25 8.08 7.69
CA ILE A 125 -9.64 7.11 6.80
C ILE A 125 -9.99 5.72 7.31
N ARG A 126 -10.63 4.90 6.48
CA ARG A 126 -10.93 3.51 6.83
C ARG A 126 -9.69 2.65 6.56
N ILE A 127 -9.45 1.69 7.44
CA ILE A 127 -8.34 0.74 7.31
C ILE A 127 -8.95 -0.63 7.04
N VAL A 128 -8.67 -1.18 5.86
CA VAL A 128 -9.32 -2.39 5.36
C VAL A 128 -8.30 -3.33 4.72
N ALA A 129 -8.65 -4.62 4.65
CA ALA A 129 -7.87 -5.57 3.88
C ALA A 129 -8.18 -5.42 2.39
N ALA A 130 -7.33 -6.00 1.54
CA ALA A 130 -7.44 -5.82 0.09
C ALA A 130 -8.77 -6.34 -0.48
N ASN A 131 -9.27 -7.47 0.02
CA ASN A 131 -10.55 -8.02 -0.43
C ASN A 131 -11.72 -7.10 -0.06
N GLU A 132 -11.67 -6.47 1.12
CA GLU A 132 -12.69 -5.51 1.50
C GLU A 132 -12.62 -4.24 0.65
N ALA A 133 -11.40 -3.78 0.34
CA ALA A 133 -11.22 -2.64 -0.55
C ALA A 133 -11.83 -2.90 -1.93
N LEU A 134 -11.64 -4.11 -2.48
CA LEU A 134 -12.24 -4.48 -3.75
C LEU A 134 -13.77 -4.43 -3.69
N ALA A 135 -14.35 -4.91 -2.58
CA ALA A 135 -15.80 -4.87 -2.40
C ALA A 135 -16.32 -3.43 -2.34
N LEU A 136 -15.61 -2.55 -1.64
CA LEU A 136 -15.99 -1.15 -1.53
C LEU A 136 -15.92 -0.43 -2.88
N ILE A 137 -14.91 -0.73 -3.68
CA ILE A 137 -14.76 -0.17 -5.04
C ILE A 137 -15.95 -0.61 -5.91
N ALA A 138 -16.30 -1.89 -5.85
CA ALA A 138 -17.43 -2.42 -6.62
C ALA A 138 -18.74 -1.75 -6.23
N GLN A 139 -18.95 -1.45 -4.96
CA GLN A 139 -20.16 -0.80 -4.47
C GLN A 139 -20.25 0.67 -4.87
N SER A 140 -19.12 1.33 -5.13
CA SER A 140 -19.09 2.75 -5.44
C SER A 140 -19.33 3.05 -6.93
N ARG A 141 -19.50 2.02 -7.74
CA ARG A 141 -19.80 2.19 -9.18
C ARG A 141 -21.21 2.64 -9.42
#